data_176b46a572adc1ec62afd64341985763
#
_entry.id   176b46a572adc1ec62afd64341985763
#
_cell.length_a   1.000
_cell.length_b   1.000
_cell.length_c   1.000
_cell.angle_alpha   90.00
_cell.angle_beta   90.00
_cell.angle_gamma   90.00
#
_symmetry.space_group_name_H-M   'P 1'
#
loop_
_entity.id
_entity.type
_entity.pdbx_description
1 polymer ?
#
loop_
_entity_poly.entity_id
_entity_poly.type
_entity_poly.pdbx_seq_one_letter_code
_entity_poly.pdbx_strand_id
1 'polypeptide(L)'
;EYDWIFLDEATQFTWRAFQFLGGLLRGVNDIPKRMYVTCNPGGVGHRWVKRLFIDREYIQNRENPEENENPDDYAFIPATVEDNTALLKSSPGYLRMLSSMPESLRRAYRYGDWDSLGGNYFPELSEALHVSPVFSIPKHWKRYRAFDYGLDMFACAWFAVDEAGRSWMYREYSKSGLIVQEAARAMLERTLPG
;
A
#
# COMPACT_ATOMS: atom_id res chain seq x y z
N GLU A 1 11.98 22.62 -16.35
CA GLU A 1 10.92 23.32 -15.60
C GLU A 1 9.61 23.18 -16.37
N TYR A 2 8.57 22.76 -15.67
CA TYR A 2 7.26 22.52 -16.26
C TYR A 2 6.18 23.09 -15.36
N ASP A 3 5.11 23.57 -15.97
CA ASP A 3 3.91 23.99 -15.24
C ASP A 3 2.97 22.80 -15.04
N TRP A 4 2.88 21.94 -16.03
CA TRP A 4 2.05 20.74 -15.99
C TRP A 4 2.85 19.53 -16.45
N ILE A 5 2.64 18.42 -15.75
CA ILE A 5 3.15 17.09 -16.12
C ILE A 5 1.97 16.14 -16.23
N PHE A 6 1.91 15.40 -17.32
CA PHE A 6 0.94 14.33 -17.52
C PHE A 6 1.69 13.00 -17.48
N LEU A 7 1.33 12.15 -16.54
CA LEU A 7 1.94 10.85 -16.35
C LEU A 7 0.90 9.77 -16.59
N ASP A 8 0.98 9.14 -17.74
CA ASP A 8 0.11 8.03 -18.08
C ASP A 8 0.62 6.73 -17.49
N GLU A 9 -0.28 5.85 -17.05
CA GLU A 9 0.03 4.59 -16.39
C GLU A 9 0.98 4.76 -15.17
N ALA A 10 0.62 5.67 -14.26
CA ALA A 10 1.46 6.05 -13.11
C ALA A 10 1.92 4.85 -12.25
N THR A 11 1.14 3.78 -12.20
CA THR A 11 1.49 2.55 -11.50
C THR A 11 2.67 1.77 -12.12
N GLN A 12 3.11 2.13 -13.32
CA GLN A 12 4.32 1.57 -13.93
C GLN A 12 5.61 2.30 -13.48
N PHE A 13 5.47 3.39 -12.74
CA PHE A 13 6.60 4.17 -12.23
C PHE A 13 6.85 3.90 -10.75
N THR A 14 8.12 3.91 -10.38
CA THR A 14 8.52 3.82 -8.96
C THR A 14 8.18 5.13 -8.23
N TRP A 15 8.05 5.07 -6.91
CA TRP A 15 7.92 6.25 -6.06
C TRP A 15 9.01 7.29 -6.31
N ARG A 16 10.26 6.83 -6.45
CA ARG A 16 11.40 7.71 -6.73
C ARG A 16 11.25 8.46 -8.06
N ALA A 17 10.76 7.79 -9.10
CA ALA A 17 10.52 8.43 -10.39
C ALA A 17 9.42 9.49 -10.29
N PHE A 18 8.33 9.21 -9.59
CA PHE A 18 7.26 10.16 -9.33
C PHE A 18 7.77 11.41 -8.58
N GLN A 19 8.52 11.22 -7.50
CA GLN A 19 9.14 12.33 -6.75
C GLN A 19 10.08 13.16 -7.62
N PHE A 20 10.91 12.51 -8.43
CA PHE A 20 11.80 13.21 -9.36
C PHE A 20 11.03 14.11 -10.34
N LEU A 21 9.96 13.58 -10.94
CA LEU A 21 9.09 14.34 -11.84
C LEU A 21 8.42 15.51 -11.12
N GLY A 22 7.94 15.30 -9.90
CA GLY A 22 7.38 16.34 -9.05
C GLY A 22 8.35 17.52 -8.84
N GLY A 23 9.64 17.23 -8.65
CA GLY A 23 10.68 18.23 -8.50
C GLY A 23 10.93 19.08 -9.77
N LEU A 24 10.38 18.68 -10.92
CA LEU A 24 10.44 19.46 -12.16
C LEU A 24 9.28 20.45 -12.31
N LEU A 25 8.25 20.35 -11.46
CA LEU A 25 7.11 21.27 -11.39
C LEU A 25 7.54 22.58 -10.71
N ARG A 26 8.24 23.39 -11.47
CA ARG A 26 8.77 24.67 -11.01
C ARG A 26 8.82 25.63 -12.18
N GLY A 27 8.60 26.89 -11.92
CA GLY A 27 8.67 27.94 -12.92
C GLY A 27 8.32 29.28 -12.27
N VAL A 28 8.89 30.33 -12.82
CA VAL A 28 8.69 31.71 -12.32
C VAL A 28 7.54 32.36 -13.09
N ASN A 29 6.33 31.85 -12.87
CA ASN A 29 5.10 32.37 -13.46
C ASN A 29 3.90 32.05 -12.55
N ASP A 30 2.74 32.64 -12.83
CA ASP A 30 1.51 32.49 -12.05
C ASP A 30 0.67 31.26 -12.44
N ILE A 31 1.17 30.39 -13.33
CA ILE A 31 0.46 29.18 -13.74
C ILE A 31 0.54 28.16 -12.63
N PRO A 32 -0.59 27.59 -12.16
CA PRO A 32 -0.57 26.54 -11.15
C PRO A 32 0.26 25.33 -11.61
N LYS A 33 1.16 24.87 -10.75
CA LYS A 33 2.01 23.69 -11.01
C LYS A 33 1.22 22.44 -10.66
N ARG A 34 0.99 21.57 -11.63
CA ARG A 34 0.15 20.37 -11.44
C ARG A 34 0.71 19.16 -12.15
N MET A 35 0.55 18.00 -11.50
CA MET A 35 0.75 16.71 -12.14
C MET A 35 -0.60 15.99 -12.25
N TYR A 36 -0.93 15.58 -13.47
CA TYR A 36 -2.09 14.75 -13.75
C TYR A 36 -1.60 13.34 -14.02
N VAL A 37 -2.15 12.38 -13.30
CA VAL A 37 -1.76 10.98 -13.42
C VAL A 37 -2.96 10.13 -13.79
N THR A 38 -2.80 9.24 -14.75
CA THR A 38 -3.77 8.19 -15.06
C THR A 38 -3.18 6.86 -14.66
N CYS A 39 -3.99 5.93 -14.19
CA CYS A 39 -3.51 4.60 -13.85
C CYS A 39 -4.65 3.62 -13.61
N ASN A 40 -4.28 2.35 -13.70
CA ASN A 40 -5.07 1.23 -13.20
C ASN A 40 -4.34 0.58 -12.02
N PRO A 41 -5.05 -0.17 -11.14
CA PRO A 41 -4.40 -0.96 -10.11
C PRO A 41 -3.38 -1.95 -10.70
N GLY A 42 -2.27 -2.17 -10.01
CA GLY A 42 -1.20 -3.09 -10.44
C GLY A 42 0.11 -2.36 -10.75
N GLY A 43 1.15 -3.11 -11.13
CA GLY A 43 2.47 -2.56 -11.44
C GLY A 43 3.33 -2.21 -10.21
N VAL A 44 4.56 -1.78 -10.49
CA VAL A 44 5.57 -1.49 -9.45
C VAL A 44 5.21 -0.31 -8.56
N GLY A 45 4.39 0.59 -9.07
CA GLY A 45 3.93 1.80 -8.37
C GLY A 45 2.62 1.62 -7.61
N HIS A 46 1.98 0.46 -7.70
CA HIS A 46 0.67 0.22 -7.08
C HIS A 46 0.59 0.71 -5.63
N ARG A 47 1.60 0.37 -4.81
CA ARG A 47 1.60 0.68 -3.37
C ARG A 47 1.63 2.17 -3.08
N TRP A 48 2.49 2.94 -3.76
CA TRP A 48 2.59 4.36 -3.50
C TRP A 48 1.38 5.13 -4.04
N VAL A 49 0.81 4.71 -5.19
CA VAL A 49 -0.43 5.30 -5.72
C VAL A 49 -1.57 5.02 -4.75
N LYS A 50 -1.75 3.77 -4.34
CA LYS A 50 -2.79 3.39 -3.37
C LYS A 50 -2.66 4.20 -2.09
N ARG A 51 -1.48 4.22 -1.46
CA ARG A 51 -1.23 4.97 -0.23
C ARG A 51 -1.64 6.43 -0.33
N LEU A 52 -1.15 7.14 -1.36
CA LEU A 52 -1.36 8.59 -1.47
C LEU A 52 -2.77 8.98 -1.89
N PHE A 53 -3.33 8.28 -2.88
CA PHE A 53 -4.54 8.72 -3.55
C PHE A 53 -5.79 7.96 -3.10
N ILE A 54 -5.67 6.69 -2.73
CA ILE A 54 -6.81 5.84 -2.37
C ILE A 54 -6.99 5.79 -0.85
N ASP A 55 -5.96 5.31 -0.13
CA ASP A 55 -5.98 5.18 1.33
C ASP A 55 -5.80 6.54 2.02
N ARG A 56 -5.23 7.51 1.32
CA ARG A 56 -4.96 8.87 1.82
C ARG A 56 -4.10 8.86 3.08
N GLU A 57 -3.11 7.98 3.08
CA GLU A 57 -2.13 7.86 4.15
C GLU A 57 -0.92 8.75 3.85
N TYR A 58 -0.74 9.80 4.64
CA TYR A 58 0.28 10.81 4.44
C TYR A 58 1.38 10.71 5.47
N ILE A 59 2.63 10.83 5.02
CA ILE A 59 3.79 10.82 5.89
C ILE A 59 3.78 12.09 6.74
N GLN A 60 3.93 11.91 8.06
CA GLN A 60 4.05 12.98 9.03
C GLN A 60 5.34 12.79 9.83
N ASN A 61 6.30 13.69 9.61
CA ASN A 61 7.57 13.69 10.33
C ASN A 61 7.56 14.83 11.36
N ARG A 62 7.56 14.48 12.64
CA ARG A 62 7.55 15.47 13.73
C ARG A 62 8.88 16.18 13.90
N GLU A 63 9.99 15.54 13.52
CA GLU A 63 11.32 16.09 13.64
C GLU A 63 11.65 17.03 12.48
N ASN A 64 11.13 16.72 11.29
CA ASN A 64 11.29 17.51 10.07
C ASN A 64 9.92 17.81 9.44
N PRO A 65 9.19 18.82 9.91
CA PRO A 65 7.87 19.15 9.37
C PRO A 65 7.84 19.51 7.88
N GLU A 66 8.97 19.91 7.30
CA GLU A 66 9.12 20.19 5.87
C GLU A 66 8.99 18.93 4.99
N GLU A 67 9.14 17.74 5.58
CA GLU A 67 8.96 16.45 4.91
C GLU A 67 7.51 15.97 4.94
N ASN A 68 6.61 16.70 5.59
CA ASN A 68 5.22 16.33 5.70
C ASN A 68 4.52 16.40 4.35
N GLU A 69 3.79 15.33 4.04
CA GLU A 69 2.87 15.33 2.91
C GLU A 69 1.58 16.07 3.29
N ASN A 70 1.17 17.02 2.45
CA ASN A 70 -0.07 17.77 2.67
C ASN A 70 -1.24 17.05 1.95
N PRO A 71 -2.31 16.66 2.66
CA PRO A 71 -3.48 16.01 2.07
C PRO A 71 -4.12 16.80 0.92
N ASP A 72 -4.05 18.11 0.96
CA ASP A 72 -4.68 18.99 -0.03
C ASP A 72 -3.93 19.03 -1.38
N ASP A 73 -2.70 18.49 -1.42
CA ASP A 73 -1.92 18.38 -2.65
C ASP A 73 -2.36 17.19 -3.52
N TYR A 74 -3.19 16.29 -2.99
CA TYR A 74 -3.56 15.04 -3.65
C TYR A 74 -5.07 14.92 -3.82
N ALA A 75 -5.51 14.64 -5.06
CA ALA A 75 -6.90 14.37 -5.38
C ALA A 75 -7.03 13.10 -6.21
N PHE A 76 -8.05 12.31 -5.92
CA PHE A 76 -8.39 11.11 -6.67
C PHE A 76 -9.77 11.25 -7.28
N ILE A 77 -9.86 10.98 -8.59
CA ILE A 77 -11.11 10.94 -9.33
C ILE A 77 -11.29 9.51 -9.82
N PRO A 78 -12.15 8.70 -9.16
CA PRO A 78 -12.41 7.34 -9.62
C PRO A 78 -13.17 7.36 -10.93
N ALA A 79 -12.79 6.44 -11.82
CA ALA A 79 -13.51 6.18 -13.06
C ALA A 79 -13.50 4.68 -13.35
N THR A 80 -14.61 4.16 -13.81
CA THR A 80 -14.77 2.77 -14.21
C THR A 80 -14.99 2.65 -15.71
N VAL A 81 -14.93 1.45 -16.24
CA VAL A 81 -15.22 1.24 -17.66
C VAL A 81 -16.65 1.62 -18.01
N GLU A 82 -17.57 1.51 -17.06
CA GLU A 82 -18.97 1.87 -17.20
C GLU A 82 -19.18 3.38 -17.44
N ASP A 83 -18.28 4.20 -16.97
CA ASP A 83 -18.29 5.66 -17.17
C ASP A 83 -17.90 6.04 -18.62
N ASN A 84 -17.18 5.15 -19.31
CA ASN A 84 -16.75 5.37 -20.69
C ASN A 84 -17.80 4.90 -21.70
N THR A 85 -18.92 5.63 -21.77
CA THR A 85 -20.04 5.28 -22.66
C THR A 85 -19.67 5.27 -24.13
N ALA A 86 -18.69 6.05 -24.55
CA ALA A 86 -18.19 6.09 -25.93
C ALA A 86 -17.47 4.77 -26.29
N LEU A 87 -16.61 4.27 -25.40
CA LEU A 87 -15.94 2.98 -25.55
C LEU A 87 -16.97 1.84 -25.62
N LEU A 88 -17.94 1.84 -24.71
CA LEU A 88 -18.95 0.77 -24.66
C LEU A 88 -19.84 0.73 -25.91
N LYS A 89 -20.13 1.86 -26.52
CA LYS A 89 -20.87 1.96 -27.79
C LYS A 89 -20.02 1.46 -28.97
N SER A 90 -18.73 1.83 -29.02
CA SER A 90 -17.84 1.43 -30.13
C SER A 90 -17.33 0.00 -30.02
N SER A 91 -17.23 -0.53 -28.82
CA SER A 91 -16.69 -1.86 -28.52
C SER A 91 -17.55 -2.66 -27.54
N PRO A 92 -18.75 -3.13 -27.94
CA PRO A 92 -19.67 -3.84 -27.02
C PRO A 92 -19.08 -5.14 -26.44
N GLY A 93 -18.05 -5.71 -27.09
CA GLY A 93 -17.34 -6.90 -26.63
C GLY A 93 -16.35 -6.66 -25.49
N TYR A 94 -15.99 -5.40 -25.21
CA TYR A 94 -14.98 -5.07 -24.22
C TYR A 94 -15.35 -5.51 -22.81
N LEU A 95 -16.59 -5.28 -22.39
CA LEU A 95 -17.07 -5.77 -21.08
C LEU A 95 -17.03 -7.30 -20.95
N ARG A 96 -17.30 -8.02 -22.03
CA ARG A 96 -17.19 -9.50 -22.01
C ARG A 96 -15.75 -9.94 -21.84
N MET A 97 -14.82 -9.27 -22.52
CA MET A 97 -13.39 -9.52 -22.37
C MET A 97 -12.93 -9.29 -20.93
N LEU A 98 -13.28 -8.15 -20.33
CA LEU A 98 -12.97 -7.89 -18.92
C LEU A 98 -13.59 -8.92 -17.98
N SER A 99 -14.84 -9.34 -18.26
CA SER A 99 -15.55 -10.34 -17.44
C SER A 99 -14.95 -11.75 -17.55
N SER A 100 -14.21 -12.05 -18.62
CA SER A 100 -13.52 -13.35 -18.80
C SER A 100 -12.15 -13.39 -18.11
N MET A 101 -11.65 -12.28 -17.59
CA MET A 101 -10.38 -12.23 -16.85
C MET A 101 -10.47 -12.98 -15.52
N PRO A 102 -9.33 -13.45 -15.00
CA PRO A 102 -9.25 -13.91 -13.60
C PRO A 102 -9.86 -12.90 -12.64
N GLU A 103 -10.46 -13.38 -11.55
CA GLU A 103 -11.24 -12.53 -10.64
C GLU A 103 -10.48 -11.30 -10.15
N SER A 104 -9.22 -11.46 -9.73
CA SER A 104 -8.39 -10.35 -9.26
C SER A 104 -8.18 -9.27 -10.32
N LEU A 105 -7.89 -9.67 -11.57
CA LEU A 105 -7.72 -8.74 -12.69
C LEU A 105 -9.04 -8.08 -13.06
N ARG A 106 -10.13 -8.85 -13.08
CA ARG A 106 -11.46 -8.30 -13.35
C ARG A 106 -11.86 -7.26 -12.30
N ARG A 107 -11.60 -7.53 -11.02
CA ARG A 107 -11.85 -6.57 -9.94
C ARG A 107 -11.03 -5.29 -10.13
N ALA A 108 -9.75 -5.43 -10.44
CA ALA A 108 -8.87 -4.30 -10.67
C ALA A 108 -9.30 -3.45 -11.88
N TYR A 109 -9.42 -4.07 -13.05
CA TYR A 109 -9.58 -3.33 -14.30
C TYR A 109 -11.01 -2.95 -14.64
N ARG A 110 -12.00 -3.70 -14.16
CA ARG A 110 -13.40 -3.36 -14.40
C ARG A 110 -13.97 -2.47 -13.30
N TYR A 111 -13.65 -2.77 -12.05
CA TYR A 111 -14.26 -2.09 -10.90
C TYR A 111 -13.31 -1.13 -10.18
N GLY A 112 -12.07 -1.00 -10.64
CA GLY A 112 -11.09 -0.12 -10.02
C GLY A 112 -10.72 -0.53 -8.59
N ASP A 113 -10.76 -1.84 -8.30
CA ASP A 113 -10.47 -2.37 -6.98
C ASP A 113 -8.96 -2.40 -6.72
N TRP A 114 -8.51 -1.53 -5.85
CA TRP A 114 -7.11 -1.37 -5.47
C TRP A 114 -6.62 -2.45 -4.49
N ASP A 115 -7.49 -3.24 -3.92
CA ASP A 115 -7.11 -4.32 -3.00
C ASP A 115 -6.91 -5.67 -3.72
N SER A 116 -7.51 -5.83 -4.87
CA SER A 116 -7.49 -7.08 -5.62
C SER A 116 -6.13 -7.45 -6.23
N LEU A 117 -5.26 -6.46 -6.50
CA LEU A 117 -3.90 -6.63 -7.05
C LEU A 117 -2.81 -6.12 -6.11
N GLY A 118 -3.16 -5.79 -4.90
CA GLY A 118 -2.27 -5.18 -3.92
C GLY A 118 -1.19 -6.13 -3.45
N GLY A 119 -0.33 -6.63 -4.34
CA GLY A 119 0.95 -7.28 -4.03
C GLY A 119 0.98 -8.18 -2.79
N ASN A 120 -0.17 -8.70 -2.36
CA ASN A 120 -0.24 -9.62 -1.25
C ASN A 120 0.51 -10.87 -1.66
N TYR A 121 1.62 -11.11 -0.99
CA TYR A 121 2.37 -12.36 -1.16
C TYR A 121 1.45 -13.58 -0.91
N PHE A 122 0.41 -13.37 -0.12
CA PHE A 122 -0.66 -14.33 0.17
C PHE A 122 -2.00 -13.75 -0.31
N PRO A 123 -2.42 -14.02 -1.55
CA PRO A 123 -3.68 -13.49 -2.09
C PRO A 123 -4.92 -14.01 -1.35
N GLU A 124 -4.80 -15.14 -0.64
CA GLU A 124 -5.85 -15.72 0.18
C GLU A 124 -6.04 -14.99 1.52
N LEU A 125 -5.07 -14.15 1.92
CA LEU A 125 -5.17 -13.40 3.16
C LEU A 125 -6.27 -12.35 3.03
N SER A 126 -7.31 -12.48 3.84
CA SER A 126 -8.39 -11.51 3.93
C SER A 126 -8.69 -11.16 5.38
N GLU A 127 -9.02 -9.91 5.63
CA GLU A 127 -9.34 -9.43 6.97
C GLU A 127 -10.52 -10.22 7.58
N ALA A 128 -11.56 -10.46 6.79
CA ALA A 128 -12.75 -11.16 7.25
C ALA A 128 -12.50 -12.61 7.72
N LEU A 129 -11.47 -13.28 7.17
CA LEU A 129 -11.16 -14.68 7.48
C LEU A 129 -10.00 -14.82 8.46
N HIS A 130 -9.04 -13.90 8.42
CA HIS A 130 -7.75 -14.08 9.09
C HIS A 130 -7.48 -13.09 10.23
N VAL A 131 -8.31 -12.04 10.34
CA VAL A 131 -8.23 -11.09 11.45
C VAL A 131 -9.37 -11.34 12.43
N SER A 132 -9.03 -11.56 13.68
CA SER A 132 -10.03 -11.73 14.75
C SER A 132 -10.15 -10.45 15.58
N PRO A 133 -11.30 -10.19 16.21
CA PRO A 133 -11.40 -9.14 17.22
C PRO A 133 -10.34 -9.31 18.32
N VAL A 134 -9.88 -8.20 18.87
CA VAL A 134 -8.88 -8.23 19.96
C VAL A 134 -9.41 -9.01 21.15
N PHE A 135 -8.61 -9.96 21.64
CA PHE A 135 -8.91 -10.76 22.82
C PHE A 135 -7.67 -10.90 23.74
N SER A 136 -7.90 -11.26 24.99
CA SER A 136 -6.81 -11.49 25.93
C SER A 136 -6.19 -12.87 25.70
N ILE A 137 -4.91 -12.91 25.40
CA ILE A 137 -4.17 -14.18 25.20
C ILE A 137 -3.99 -14.88 26.53
N PRO A 138 -4.48 -16.14 26.69
CA PRO A 138 -4.32 -16.91 27.90
C PRO A 138 -2.84 -17.11 28.27
N LYS A 139 -2.54 -17.05 29.56
CA LYS A 139 -1.14 -17.16 30.04
C LYS A 139 -0.49 -18.49 29.72
N HIS A 140 -1.27 -19.57 29.67
CA HIS A 140 -0.78 -20.92 29.40
C HIS A 140 -0.49 -21.21 27.93
N TRP A 141 -0.89 -20.34 26.99
CA TRP A 141 -0.55 -20.48 25.58
C TRP A 141 0.94 -20.28 25.37
N LYS A 142 1.55 -21.15 24.57
CA LYS A 142 2.96 -21.02 24.19
C LYS A 142 3.14 -19.81 23.29
N ARG A 143 4.18 -19.02 23.58
CA ARG A 143 4.49 -17.80 22.84
C ARG A 143 5.81 -17.97 22.10
N TYR A 144 5.82 -17.49 20.86
CA TYR A 144 6.96 -17.56 19.98
C TYR A 144 7.23 -16.18 19.36
N ARG A 145 8.46 -16.00 18.92
CA ARG A 145 8.87 -14.86 18.09
C ARG A 145 9.54 -15.39 16.83
N ALA A 146 9.20 -14.83 15.70
CA ALA A 146 9.92 -15.01 14.45
C ALA A 146 10.42 -13.65 14.01
N PHE A 147 11.67 -13.58 13.53
CA PHE A 147 12.23 -12.35 13.01
C PHE A 147 13.06 -12.62 11.77
N ASP A 148 13.10 -11.63 10.90
CA ASP A 148 13.98 -11.56 9.74
C ASP A 148 14.84 -10.31 9.87
N TYR A 149 16.16 -10.48 9.76
CA TYR A 149 17.13 -9.41 9.83
C TYR A 149 17.76 -9.22 8.44
N GLY A 150 17.07 -8.44 7.59
CA GLY A 150 17.58 -8.04 6.28
C GLY A 150 18.47 -6.80 6.34
N LEU A 151 19.23 -6.57 5.27
CA LEU A 151 20.08 -5.37 5.13
C LEU A 151 19.24 -4.08 5.10
N ASP A 152 18.05 -4.14 4.46
CA ASP A 152 17.21 -2.97 4.27
C ASP A 152 16.09 -2.88 5.30
N MET A 153 15.67 -4.00 5.88
CA MET A 153 14.51 -4.07 6.76
C MET A 153 14.71 -5.13 7.84
N PHE A 154 14.47 -4.76 9.07
CA PHE A 154 14.25 -5.69 10.17
C PHE A 154 12.74 -5.89 10.34
N ALA A 155 12.28 -7.14 10.45
CA ALA A 155 10.89 -7.48 10.75
C ALA A 155 10.84 -8.51 11.89
N CYS A 156 9.89 -8.36 12.81
CA CYS A 156 9.66 -9.31 13.89
C CYS A 156 8.16 -9.44 14.14
N ALA A 157 7.70 -10.68 14.31
CA ALA A 157 6.33 -11.00 14.66
C ALA A 157 6.28 -11.87 15.94
N TRP A 158 5.26 -11.64 16.77
CA TRP A 158 5.01 -12.39 18.01
C TRP A 158 3.74 -13.21 17.84
N PHE A 159 3.85 -14.48 18.17
CA PHE A 159 2.78 -15.45 18.03
C PHE A 159 2.44 -16.09 19.37
N ALA A 160 1.17 -16.41 19.54
CA ALA A 160 0.68 -17.32 20.57
C ALA A 160 0.05 -18.53 19.89
N VAL A 161 0.26 -19.73 20.44
CA VAL A 161 -0.30 -20.97 19.91
C VAL A 161 -1.30 -21.51 20.89
N ASP A 162 -2.54 -21.71 20.43
CA ASP A 162 -3.61 -22.25 21.24
C ASP A 162 -3.54 -23.79 21.40
N GLU A 163 -4.43 -24.35 22.20
CA GLU A 163 -4.49 -25.80 22.48
C GLU A 163 -4.82 -26.65 21.24
N ALA A 164 -5.45 -26.04 20.23
CA ALA A 164 -5.75 -26.67 18.95
C ALA A 164 -4.60 -26.55 17.94
N GLY A 165 -3.48 -25.93 18.34
CA GLY A 165 -2.31 -25.74 17.48
C GLY A 165 -2.45 -24.54 16.50
N ARG A 166 -3.47 -23.70 16.65
CA ARG A 166 -3.64 -22.50 15.80
C ARG A 166 -2.70 -21.40 16.29
N SER A 167 -2.05 -20.75 15.34
CA SER A 167 -1.13 -19.64 15.60
C SER A 167 -1.84 -18.29 15.47
N TRP A 168 -1.69 -17.46 16.47
CA TRP A 168 -2.28 -16.13 16.56
C TRP A 168 -1.16 -15.09 16.60
N MET A 169 -0.99 -14.32 15.51
CA MET A 169 -0.08 -13.20 15.52
C MET A 169 -0.74 -12.03 16.28
N TYR A 170 -0.11 -11.59 17.35
CA TYR A 170 -0.67 -10.56 18.22
C TYR A 170 0.14 -9.29 18.27
N ARG A 171 1.31 -9.29 17.65
CA ARG A 171 2.18 -8.11 17.55
C ARG A 171 3.12 -8.26 16.39
N GLU A 172 3.42 -7.16 15.74
CA GLU A 172 4.47 -7.05 14.75
C GLU A 172 5.31 -5.79 15.00
N TYR A 173 6.51 -5.79 14.46
CA TYR A 173 7.40 -4.65 14.42
C TYR A 173 8.31 -4.77 13.20
N SER A 174 8.35 -3.71 12.39
CA SER A 174 9.28 -3.62 11.27
C SER A 174 9.91 -2.23 11.25
N LYS A 175 11.19 -2.17 10.92
CA LYS A 175 11.91 -0.90 10.75
C LYS A 175 13.14 -1.09 9.88
N SER A 176 13.38 -0.11 9.00
CA SER A 176 14.59 -0.04 8.16
C SER A 176 15.78 0.51 8.94
N GLY A 177 16.98 0.14 8.50
CA GLY A 177 18.23 0.75 8.96
C GLY A 177 18.64 0.46 10.42
N LEU A 178 18.04 -0.56 11.06
CA LEU A 178 18.42 -0.95 12.42
C LEU A 178 19.75 -1.74 12.43
N ILE A 179 20.64 -1.37 13.33
CA ILE A 179 21.77 -2.23 13.68
C ILE A 179 21.30 -3.35 14.64
N VAL A 180 22.08 -4.42 14.74
CA VAL A 180 21.71 -5.63 15.51
C VAL A 180 21.32 -5.32 16.96
N GLN A 181 22.07 -4.41 17.62
CA GLN A 181 21.80 -4.04 19.02
C GLN A 181 20.44 -3.32 19.16
N GLU A 182 20.08 -2.46 18.20
CA GLU A 182 18.82 -1.75 18.20
C GLU A 182 17.65 -2.70 17.92
N ALA A 183 17.82 -3.61 16.97
CA ALA A 183 16.83 -4.66 16.69
C ALA A 183 16.58 -5.54 17.92
N ALA A 184 17.65 -5.98 18.61
CA ALA A 184 17.54 -6.77 19.83
C ALA A 184 16.83 -6.00 20.95
N ARG A 185 17.16 -4.71 21.15
CA ARG A 185 16.49 -3.85 22.13
C ARG A 185 14.99 -3.70 21.81
N ALA A 186 14.67 -3.40 20.56
CA ALA A 186 13.30 -3.26 20.10
C ALA A 186 12.47 -4.53 20.33
N MET A 187 13.06 -5.71 20.12
CA MET A 187 12.40 -6.98 20.44
C MET A 187 12.17 -7.17 21.94
N LEU A 188 13.16 -6.86 22.77
CA LEU A 188 13.06 -7.03 24.23
C LEU A 188 12.00 -6.12 24.82
N GLU A 189 11.99 -4.84 24.44
CA GLU A 189 11.02 -3.84 24.91
C GLU A 189 9.57 -4.23 24.58
N ARG A 190 9.36 -4.93 23.47
CA ARG A 190 8.04 -5.34 22.98
C ARG A 190 7.63 -6.75 23.41
N THR A 191 8.54 -7.47 24.04
CA THR A 191 8.23 -8.79 24.58
C THR A 191 7.64 -8.64 25.98
N LEU A 192 6.37 -9.00 26.13
CA LEU A 192 5.74 -9.01 27.46
C LEU A 192 6.47 -10.03 28.34
N PRO A 193 6.72 -9.70 29.62
CA PRO A 193 7.12 -10.69 30.59
C PRO A 193 6.05 -11.78 30.63
N GLY A 194 6.49 -13.03 30.64
CA GLY A 194 5.66 -14.25 30.62
C GLY A 194 4.77 -14.39 31.83
#